data_52959e07ad00a66c1fb2c3322b46558f
#
_entry.id   52959e07ad00a66c1fb2c3322b46558f
#
_cell.length_a   1.000
_cell.length_b   1.000
_cell.length_c   1.000
_cell.angle_alpha   90.00
_cell.angle_beta   90.00
_cell.angle_gamma   90.00
#
_symmetry.space_group_name_H-M   'P 1'
#
loop_
_entity.id
_entity.type
_entity.pdbx_description
1 polymer ?
#
loop_
_entity_poly.entity_id
_entity_poly.type
_entity_poly.pdbx_seq_one_letter_code
_entity_poly.pdbx_strand_id
1 'polypeptide(L)'
;METRVAVIAIIVDEPESAESLNSILHEYSACIIGRMGIPYRQKGINIMSIAVDAPQDRISAMTGKIGRLRGVTAKTAYSAVIKEKE
;
A
#
# COMPACT_ATOMS: atom_id res chain seq x y z
N MET A 1 -9.53 14.75 -13.40
CA MET A 1 -9.83 13.97 -12.18
C MET A 1 -8.82 14.28 -11.10
N GLU A 2 -9.29 14.54 -9.92
CA GLU A 2 -8.41 14.87 -8.81
C GLU A 2 -7.82 13.62 -8.20
N THR A 3 -6.51 13.63 -7.98
CA THR A 3 -5.82 12.51 -7.36
C THR A 3 -5.08 13.01 -6.12
N ARG A 4 -4.75 12.07 -5.27
CA ARG A 4 -3.99 12.35 -4.05
C ARG A 4 -2.76 11.45 -4.01
N VAL A 5 -1.70 12.00 -3.44
CA VAL A 5 -0.49 11.22 -3.18
C VAL A 5 -0.56 10.70 -1.76
N ALA A 6 -0.23 9.44 -1.58
CA ALA A 6 -0.23 8.81 -0.27
C ALA A 6 0.88 7.77 -0.19
N VAL A 7 1.26 7.46 1.03
CA VAL A 7 2.22 6.38 1.31
C VAL A 7 1.51 5.37 2.21
N ILE A 8 1.51 4.12 1.80
CA ILE A 8 0.90 3.05 2.58
C ILE A 8 2.02 2.26 3.25
N ALA A 9 2.03 2.30 4.58
CA ALA A 9 2.98 1.52 5.37
C ALA A 9 2.34 0.17 5.69
N ILE A 10 3.03 -0.92 5.36
CA ILE A 10 2.49 -2.26 5.47
C ILE A 10 3.47 -3.13 6.25
N ILE A 11 2.95 -3.86 7.23
CA ILE A 11 3.74 -4.86 7.94
C ILE A 11 3.04 -6.20 7.78
N VAL A 12 3.75 -7.19 7.26
CA VAL A 12 3.22 -8.53 7.02
C VAL A 12 3.88 -9.47 8.01
N ASP A 13 3.05 -10.04 8.92
CA ASP A 13 3.52 -10.92 9.95
C ASP A 13 3.06 -12.39 9.74
N GLU A 14 2.28 -12.64 8.70
CA GLU A 14 1.87 -13.97 8.28
C GLU A 14 2.39 -14.21 6.86
N PRO A 15 3.42 -15.05 6.68
CA PRO A 15 3.99 -15.25 5.34
C PRO A 15 2.99 -15.74 4.31
N GLU A 16 1.96 -16.46 4.73
CA GLU A 16 0.94 -16.97 3.82
C GLU A 16 0.16 -15.86 3.13
N SER A 17 0.14 -14.66 3.71
CA SER A 17 -0.58 -13.53 3.12
C SER A 17 0.21 -12.82 2.03
N ALA A 18 1.48 -13.16 1.85
CA ALA A 18 2.34 -12.45 0.90
C ALA A 18 1.82 -12.56 -0.54
N GLU A 19 1.35 -13.72 -0.93
CA GLU A 19 0.85 -13.93 -2.28
C GLU A 19 -0.40 -13.10 -2.55
N SER A 20 -1.33 -13.10 -1.61
CA SER A 20 -2.55 -12.29 -1.72
C SER A 20 -2.23 -10.80 -1.75
N LEU A 21 -1.27 -10.37 -0.93
CA LEU A 21 -0.84 -8.98 -0.92
C LEU A 21 -0.25 -8.60 -2.27
N ASN A 22 0.61 -9.43 -2.85
CA ASN A 22 1.20 -9.15 -4.15
C ASN A 22 0.15 -9.10 -5.25
N SER A 23 -0.90 -9.92 -5.17
CA SER A 23 -1.99 -9.88 -6.13
C SER A 23 -2.75 -8.56 -6.06
N ILE A 24 -3.00 -8.05 -4.85
CA ILE A 24 -3.64 -6.76 -4.67
C ILE A 24 -2.77 -5.65 -5.24
N LEU A 25 -1.47 -5.66 -4.92
CA LEU A 25 -0.56 -4.64 -5.43
C LEU A 25 -0.49 -4.67 -6.96
N HIS A 26 -0.55 -5.85 -7.55
CA HIS A 26 -0.57 -5.98 -9.01
C HIS A 26 -1.86 -5.39 -9.59
N GLU A 27 -2.98 -5.66 -8.96
CA GLU A 27 -4.29 -5.13 -9.39
C GLU A 27 -4.28 -3.60 -9.46
N TYR A 28 -3.58 -2.95 -8.53
CA TYR A 28 -3.53 -1.49 -8.43
C TYR A 28 -2.21 -0.92 -8.96
N SER A 29 -1.47 -1.69 -9.76
CA SER A 29 -0.14 -1.28 -10.21
C SER A 29 -0.14 0.06 -10.95
N ALA A 30 -1.21 0.40 -11.65
CA ALA A 30 -1.30 1.69 -12.36
C ALA A 30 -1.31 2.88 -11.42
N CYS A 31 -1.68 2.67 -10.14
CA CYS A 31 -1.70 3.74 -9.13
C CYS A 31 -0.39 3.85 -8.36
N ILE A 32 0.51 2.90 -8.50
CA ILE A 32 1.72 2.82 -7.68
C ILE A 32 2.83 3.60 -8.34
N ILE A 33 3.38 4.60 -7.63
CA ILE A 33 4.51 5.38 -8.08
C ILE A 33 5.81 4.63 -7.83
N GLY A 34 5.89 3.94 -6.69
CA GLY A 34 7.07 3.16 -6.32
C GLY A 34 6.79 2.36 -5.08
N ARG A 35 7.67 1.40 -4.81
CA ARG A 35 7.51 0.55 -3.63
C ARG A 35 8.86 0.10 -3.14
N MET A 36 8.94 -0.14 -1.83
CA MET A 36 10.13 -0.61 -1.16
C MET A 36 9.72 -1.72 -0.19
N GLY A 37 10.50 -2.78 -0.14
CA GLY A 37 10.23 -3.88 0.77
C GLY A 37 11.50 -4.29 1.48
N ILE A 38 11.39 -4.54 2.78
CA ILE A 38 12.51 -4.97 3.61
C ILE A 38 12.07 -6.21 4.39
N PRO A 39 12.61 -7.40 4.05
CA PRO A 39 12.35 -8.56 4.89
C PRO A 39 13.17 -8.44 6.18
N TYR A 40 12.50 -8.53 7.32
CA TYR A 40 13.17 -8.46 8.61
C TYR A 40 13.13 -9.84 9.24
N ARG A 41 14.14 -10.61 8.96
CA ARG A 41 14.17 -12.03 9.30
C ARG A 41 14.22 -12.29 10.79
N GLN A 42 14.83 -11.39 11.56
CA GLN A 42 14.97 -11.57 13.01
C GLN A 42 13.61 -11.67 13.69
N LYS A 43 12.59 -11.04 13.13
CA LYS A 43 11.23 -11.10 13.70
C LYS A 43 10.24 -11.79 12.78
N GLY A 44 10.70 -12.34 11.68
CA GLY A 44 9.84 -13.06 10.75
C GLY A 44 8.78 -12.20 10.09
N ILE A 45 9.06 -10.93 9.87
CA ILE A 45 8.11 -10.01 9.27
C ILE A 45 8.67 -9.40 8.00
N ASN A 46 7.78 -8.89 7.14
CA ASN A 46 8.13 -8.08 5.99
C ASN A 46 7.58 -6.68 6.19
N ILE A 47 8.42 -5.69 5.92
CA ILE A 47 8.06 -4.28 6.05
C ILE A 47 8.02 -3.69 4.65
N MET A 48 6.91 -3.03 4.29
CA MET A 48 6.75 -2.48 2.96
C MET A 48 6.26 -1.05 3.03
N SER A 49 6.65 -0.27 2.03
CA SER A 49 6.20 1.10 1.86
C SER A 49 5.81 1.27 0.40
N ILE A 50 4.58 1.67 0.15
CA ILE A 50 4.02 1.81 -1.19
C ILE A 50 3.60 3.26 -1.40
N ALA A 51 4.21 3.93 -2.37
CA ALA A 51 3.82 5.29 -2.73
C ALA A 51 2.81 5.22 -3.87
N VAL A 52 1.70 5.93 -3.73
CA VAL A 52 0.62 5.90 -4.71
C VAL A 52 0.16 7.30 -5.07
N ASP A 53 -0.40 7.43 -6.26
CA ASP A 53 -1.09 8.64 -6.70
C ASP A 53 -2.35 8.18 -7.42
N ALA A 54 -3.50 8.45 -6.82
CA ALA A 54 -4.77 7.94 -7.33
C ALA A 54 -5.94 8.71 -6.71
N PRO A 55 -7.14 8.58 -7.28
CA PRO A 55 -8.33 9.12 -6.62
C PRO A 55 -8.51 8.50 -5.24
N GLN A 56 -9.09 9.28 -4.34
CA GLN A 56 -9.26 8.89 -2.94
C GLN A 56 -9.96 7.54 -2.80
N ASP A 57 -11.00 7.30 -3.60
CA ASP A 57 -11.77 6.06 -3.49
C ASP A 57 -10.97 4.84 -3.91
N ARG A 58 -10.05 4.98 -4.86
CA ARG A 58 -9.19 3.85 -5.25
C ARG A 58 -8.16 3.55 -4.17
N ILE A 59 -7.59 4.57 -3.54
CA ILE A 59 -6.65 4.37 -2.44
C ILE A 59 -7.36 3.67 -1.29
N SER A 60 -8.58 4.12 -0.94
CA SER A 60 -9.37 3.50 0.12
C SER A 60 -9.72 2.05 -0.21
N ALA A 61 -10.06 1.75 -1.45
CA ALA A 61 -10.38 0.38 -1.86
C ALA A 61 -9.16 -0.52 -1.72
N MET A 62 -8.00 -0.05 -2.17
CA MET A 62 -6.76 -0.81 -2.08
C MET A 62 -6.37 -1.07 -0.62
N THR A 63 -6.37 -0.03 0.20
CA THR A 63 -5.98 -0.17 1.62
C THR A 63 -6.96 -1.05 2.38
N GLY A 64 -8.25 -0.98 2.02
CA GLY A 64 -9.27 -1.85 2.62
C GLY A 64 -9.01 -3.32 2.31
N LYS A 65 -8.65 -3.65 1.08
CA LYS A 65 -8.32 -5.02 0.70
C LYS A 65 -7.06 -5.50 1.42
N ILE A 66 -6.04 -4.66 1.49
CA ILE A 66 -4.79 -5.01 2.16
C ILE A 66 -5.05 -5.24 3.66
N GLY A 67 -5.80 -4.35 4.28
CA GLY A 67 -6.05 -4.43 5.72
C GLY A 67 -6.88 -5.63 6.15
N ARG A 68 -7.58 -6.27 5.22
CA ARG A 68 -8.35 -7.48 5.52
C ARG A 68 -7.55 -8.76 5.45
N LEU A 69 -6.30 -8.69 4.98
CA LEU A 69 -5.45 -9.88 4.92
C LEU A 69 -4.99 -10.26 6.32
N ARG A 70 -4.94 -11.55 6.56
CA ARG A 70 -4.54 -12.08 7.86
C ARG A 70 -3.09 -11.73 8.15
N GLY A 71 -2.84 -11.17 9.35
CA GLY A 71 -1.49 -10.82 9.78
C GLY A 71 -0.88 -9.67 9.03
N VAL A 72 -1.70 -8.82 8.42
CA VAL A 72 -1.22 -7.65 7.69
C VAL A 72 -1.76 -6.39 8.35
N THR A 73 -0.84 -5.48 8.69
CA THR A 73 -1.18 -4.17 9.22
C THR A 73 -0.88 -3.14 8.15
N ALA A 74 -1.83 -2.25 7.87
CA ALA A 74 -1.64 -1.21 6.87
C ALA A 74 -2.11 0.13 7.43
N LYS A 75 -1.28 1.15 7.26
CA LYS A 75 -1.60 2.53 7.64
C LYS A 75 -1.25 3.43 6.48
N THR A 76 -2.09 4.42 6.22
CA THR A 76 -1.92 5.32 5.08
C THR A 76 -1.66 6.73 5.58
N ALA A 77 -0.62 7.33 5.02
CA ALA A 77 -0.32 8.75 5.24
C ALA A 77 -0.63 9.49 3.95
N TYR A 78 -1.57 10.42 4.01
CA TYR A 78 -1.95 11.22 2.85
C TYR A 78 -1.20 12.54 2.84
N SER A 79 -0.89 13.00 1.64
CA SER A 79 -0.36 14.35 1.47
C SER A 79 -1.41 15.37 1.90
N ALA A 80 -1.01 16.36 2.69
CA ALA A 80 -1.88 17.46 3.07
C ALA A 80 -2.05 18.47 1.94
N VAL A 81 -1.17 18.42 0.94
CA VAL A 81 -1.18 19.39 -0.16
C VAL A 81 -1.68 18.70 -1.42
N ILE A 82 -2.72 19.27 -2.01
CA ILE A 82 -3.24 18.78 -3.28
C ILE A 82 -2.79 19.78 -4.34
N LYS A 83 -2.02 19.31 -5.31
CA LYS A 83 -1.59 20.14 -6.42
C LYS A 83 -2.08 19.54 -7.71
N GLU A 84 -2.72 20.35 -8.53
CA GLU A 84 -3.09 19.93 -9.86
C GLU A 84 -1.95 20.23 -10.80
N LYS A 85 -1.65 19.27 -11.65
CA LYS A 85 -0.67 19.48 -12.72
C LYS A 85 -1.36 20.06 -13.92
N GLU A 86 -0.77 21.08 -14.46
CA GLU A 86 -1.24 21.71 -15.68
C GLU A 86 -0.74 20.99 -16.90
#